data_27ebc6d60cf9dbe3e0280182c48fddb2
#
_entry.id   27ebc6d60cf9dbe3e0280182c48fddb2
#
_cell.length_a   1.000
_cell.length_b   1.000
_cell.length_c   1.000
_cell.angle_alpha   90.00
_cell.angle_beta   90.00
_cell.angle_gamma   90.00
#
_symmetry.space_group_name_H-M   'P 1'
#
loop_
_entity.id
_entity.type
_entity.pdbx_description
1 polymer ?
#
loop_
_entity_poly.entity_id
_entity_poly.type
_entity_poly.pdbx_seq_one_letter_code
_entity_poly.pdbx_strand_id
1 'polypeptide(L)'
;MSEGCTGNSCISWHNLDNKLVVSCPLSVVRNFYSLLTLDDVHEVVSKKHLLWNIKRVIEAEVHLSLHNFLRSQAGFPSWPHHLTMARLVARALRLGRSALIQVGAGCGHQGRYRTSFIASALMWHGSVIIVASETIQQRLLKVEIPRLQQWLPANKSIRTGDIWPSPDFQGLLLISPAAWLKGQLAHNNPFPAHIPTIIDGVDDLEDWVRFQLTEAIQPQDWDQLMLAYPYQVELIREAKVQLTHQLFQRPENPYHCYLISQSEIEILHKLYLSLEPNHLPEIWRNFWQKIPNIRDYSLTSPSEFPLFWATIARRQGLFSLYYAPIELSKIIAPIWQRQPVVLIGSALEPETEAPLFRQRLGLDDVTCLKFAADSQGEAIQLYVPYKLPLPNTPEFQGALIHQVRTLVCLSATAPGMTVILIGDVPLKARVGAILASEFGSRVLVEKTCLDENGILISGWEFWRENQSVLPAPRLLIIATLPLPSLENPLVAGRVAHYKRSHQDWFRLYLLPKAMNELQRAIAPVRENQGIVALLDTRVVNRSYGAQILSSLSPLARLNYLDPSLFSTNNEDDAG
;
A
#
# COMPACT_ATOMS: atom_id res chain seq x y z
N MET A 1 5.20 23.04 57.95
CA MET A 1 4.53 24.17 57.31
C MET A 1 4.23 23.73 55.91
N SER A 2 3.08 23.32 55.76
CA SER A 2 1.92 23.64 54.91
C SER A 2 2.15 23.15 53.48
N GLU A 3 1.52 22.12 53.08
CA GLU A 3 0.11 21.80 52.72
C GLU A 3 -0.18 22.10 51.23
N GLY A 4 -0.77 21.11 50.61
CA GLY A 4 -1.38 21.23 49.31
C GLY A 4 -1.78 19.87 48.74
N CYS A 5 -2.79 19.24 49.33
CA CYS A 5 -3.48 18.08 48.77
C CYS A 5 -4.36 18.49 47.62
N THR A 6 -4.29 17.76 46.49
CA THR A 6 -5.37 17.68 45.52
C THR A 6 -5.65 16.22 45.22
N GLY A 7 -6.89 15.81 45.47
CA GLY A 7 -7.33 14.44 45.44
C GLY A 7 -7.46 13.86 44.01
N ASN A 8 -6.86 12.72 43.82
CA ASN A 8 -7.16 11.80 42.75
C ASN A 8 -8.12 10.73 43.23
N SER A 9 -9.33 10.72 42.71
CA SER A 9 -10.29 9.64 42.89
C SER A 9 -9.83 8.40 42.15
N CYS A 10 -9.22 7.46 42.85
CA CYS A 10 -8.92 6.14 42.35
C CYS A 10 -10.20 5.33 42.16
N ILE A 11 -10.46 4.88 40.94
CA ILE A 11 -11.47 3.85 40.66
C ILE A 11 -10.77 2.50 40.83
N SER A 12 -11.11 1.76 41.89
CA SER A 12 -10.64 0.38 42.10
C SER A 12 -11.63 -0.62 41.49
N TRP A 13 -11.12 -1.59 40.76
CA TRP A 13 -11.89 -2.67 40.16
C TRP A 13 -11.76 -3.92 41.04
N HIS A 14 -12.86 -4.45 41.50
CA HIS A 14 -12.91 -5.77 42.14
C HIS A 14 -13.78 -6.72 41.34
N ASN A 15 -13.26 -7.89 41.08
CA ASN A 15 -13.92 -8.96 40.35
C ASN A 15 -14.46 -9.96 41.37
N LEU A 16 -15.76 -10.05 41.52
CA LEU A 16 -16.46 -11.08 42.30
C LEU A 16 -17.63 -11.60 41.47
N ASP A 17 -17.55 -12.87 41.14
CA ASP A 17 -18.61 -13.70 40.55
C ASP A 17 -19.39 -13.11 39.37
N ASN A 18 -18.73 -13.04 38.19
CA ASN A 18 -19.35 -12.83 36.87
C ASN A 18 -20.36 -11.68 36.72
N LYS A 19 -20.37 -10.70 37.63
CA LYS A 19 -21.16 -9.46 37.50
C LYS A 19 -20.28 -8.25 37.80
N LEU A 20 -20.10 -7.40 36.77
CA LEU A 20 -19.51 -6.06 36.96
C LEU A 20 -20.51 -5.17 37.70
N VAL A 21 -20.26 -4.88 38.97
CA VAL A 21 -21.02 -3.90 39.75
C VAL A 21 -20.19 -2.62 39.83
N VAL A 22 -20.72 -1.54 39.27
CA VAL A 22 -20.15 -0.19 39.44
C VAL A 22 -20.81 0.45 40.63
N SER A 23 -20.06 0.60 41.72
CA SER A 23 -20.51 1.39 42.88
C SER A 23 -20.14 2.85 42.68
N CYS A 24 -21.14 3.70 42.55
CA CYS A 24 -20.99 5.15 42.59
C CYS A 24 -21.56 5.67 43.92
N PRO A 25 -20.91 6.62 44.62
CA PRO A 25 -21.44 7.14 45.87
C PRO A 25 -22.76 7.88 45.66
N LEU A 26 -23.77 7.51 46.43
CA LEU A 26 -25.17 8.00 46.37
C LEU A 26 -25.35 9.49 46.73
N SER A 27 -24.30 10.22 47.05
CA SER A 27 -24.40 11.62 47.51
C SER A 27 -24.59 12.67 46.40
N VAL A 28 -24.36 12.32 45.12
CA VAL A 28 -24.48 13.28 44.01
C VAL A 28 -25.86 13.25 43.34
N VAL A 29 -26.69 12.24 43.62
CA VAL A 29 -27.99 12.06 42.96
C VAL A 29 -29.14 12.74 43.68
N ARG A 30 -28.99 13.13 44.96
CA ARG A 30 -30.11 13.66 45.78
C ARG A 30 -30.47 15.12 45.50
N ASN A 31 -29.65 15.92 44.90
CA ASN A 31 -29.92 17.35 44.69
C ASN A 31 -30.52 17.74 43.33
N PHE A 32 -30.85 16.77 42.46
CA PHE A 32 -31.39 17.08 41.14
C PHE A 32 -32.91 16.84 40.97
N TYR A 33 -33.61 16.30 41.97
CA TYR A 33 -35.00 15.86 41.86
C TYR A 33 -36.06 16.81 42.46
N SER A 34 -35.67 17.98 42.94
CA SER A 34 -36.63 18.88 43.61
C SER A 34 -37.19 20.04 42.76
N LEU A 35 -36.94 20.07 41.47
CA LEU A 35 -37.33 21.19 40.58
C LEU A 35 -37.85 20.78 39.18
N LEU A 36 -38.36 19.57 38.99
CA LEU A 36 -38.91 19.15 37.69
C LEU A 36 -40.41 18.86 37.79
N THR A 37 -41.19 19.44 36.89
CA THR A 37 -42.62 19.13 36.69
C THR A 37 -42.81 17.79 35.98
N LEU A 38 -44.03 17.18 36.02
CA LEU A 38 -44.31 15.89 35.42
C LEU A 38 -44.04 15.84 33.90
N ASP A 39 -44.18 16.98 33.23
CA ASP A 39 -43.86 17.10 31.77
C ASP A 39 -42.36 17.11 31.52
N ASP A 40 -41.57 17.73 32.40
CA ASP A 40 -40.10 17.70 32.35
C ASP A 40 -39.54 16.29 32.55
N VAL A 41 -40.24 15.47 33.39
CA VAL A 41 -39.84 14.08 33.64
C VAL A 41 -40.04 13.20 32.37
N HIS A 42 -41.11 13.45 31.61
CA HIS A 42 -41.36 12.72 30.34
C HIS A 42 -40.33 13.10 29.28
N GLU A 43 -39.95 14.35 29.18
CA GLU A 43 -38.92 14.81 28.23
C GLU A 43 -37.51 14.33 28.62
N VAL A 44 -37.19 14.32 29.92
CA VAL A 44 -35.92 13.80 30.47
C VAL A 44 -35.85 12.27 30.34
N VAL A 45 -36.98 11.55 30.52
CA VAL A 45 -37.04 10.09 30.31
C VAL A 45 -36.92 9.77 28.84
N SER A 46 -37.57 10.54 27.93
CA SER A 46 -37.41 10.39 26.48
C SER A 46 -35.99 10.71 26.03
N LYS A 47 -35.38 11.81 26.53
CA LYS A 47 -33.96 12.13 26.30
C LYS A 47 -33.02 11.12 26.95
N LYS A 48 -33.33 10.55 28.10
CA LYS A 48 -32.55 9.45 28.71
C LYS A 48 -32.67 8.16 27.89
N HIS A 49 -33.82 7.83 27.31
CA HIS A 49 -33.97 6.71 26.40
C HIS A 49 -33.20 6.94 25.07
N LEU A 50 -33.22 8.16 24.53
CA LEU A 50 -32.35 8.55 23.41
C LEU A 50 -30.85 8.50 23.79
N LEU A 51 -30.49 9.04 24.97
CA LEU A 51 -29.11 9.00 25.48
C LEU A 51 -28.68 7.59 25.91
N TRP A 52 -29.61 6.71 26.32
CA TRP A 52 -29.31 5.31 26.60
C TRP A 52 -29.13 4.49 25.31
N ASN A 53 -29.87 4.79 24.26
CA ASN A 53 -29.64 4.24 22.91
C ASN A 53 -28.33 4.79 22.25
N ILE A 54 -27.91 6.01 22.60
CA ILE A 54 -26.63 6.59 22.15
C ILE A 54 -25.43 5.99 22.92
N LYS A 55 -25.65 5.30 24.05
CA LYS A 55 -24.57 4.73 24.90
C LYS A 55 -24.34 3.22 24.73
N ARG A 56 -24.91 2.58 23.74
CA ARG A 56 -24.37 1.29 23.31
C ARG A 56 -23.04 1.55 22.64
N VAL A 57 -21.95 1.14 23.31
CA VAL A 57 -20.59 1.32 22.84
C VAL A 57 -20.43 0.39 21.64
N ILE A 58 -20.48 0.94 20.43
CA ILE A 58 -20.40 0.17 19.17
C ILE A 58 -19.25 -0.84 19.18
N GLU A 59 -18.15 -0.54 19.86
CA GLU A 59 -17.02 -1.43 20.04
C GLU A 59 -17.39 -2.74 20.74
N ALA A 60 -18.32 -2.70 21.71
CA ALA A 60 -18.79 -3.88 22.42
C ALA A 60 -19.75 -4.71 21.55
N GLU A 61 -20.63 -4.05 20.80
CA GLU A 61 -21.55 -4.73 19.89
C GLU A 61 -20.82 -5.41 18.75
N VAL A 62 -19.88 -4.72 18.11
CA VAL A 62 -19.02 -5.28 17.07
C VAL A 62 -18.20 -6.46 17.61
N HIS A 63 -17.65 -6.33 18.83
CA HIS A 63 -16.91 -7.41 19.47
C HIS A 63 -17.77 -8.67 19.64
N LEU A 64 -18.96 -8.53 20.23
CA LEU A 64 -19.84 -9.67 20.49
C LEU A 64 -20.31 -10.34 19.18
N SER A 65 -20.75 -9.55 18.22
CA SER A 65 -21.26 -10.05 16.96
C SER A 65 -20.16 -10.76 16.15
N LEU A 66 -18.98 -10.15 16.05
CA LEU A 66 -17.84 -10.73 15.36
C LEU A 66 -17.30 -11.98 16.09
N HIS A 67 -17.27 -11.98 17.42
CA HIS A 67 -16.87 -13.15 18.20
C HIS A 67 -17.81 -14.35 17.95
N ASN A 68 -19.13 -14.12 17.93
CA ASN A 68 -20.11 -15.17 17.62
C ASN A 68 -19.94 -15.69 16.19
N PHE A 69 -19.72 -14.80 15.24
CA PHE A 69 -19.41 -15.16 13.85
C PHE A 69 -18.18 -16.05 13.76
N LEU A 70 -17.06 -15.63 14.35
CA LEU A 70 -15.79 -16.37 14.29
C LEU A 70 -15.90 -17.77 14.95
N ARG A 71 -16.68 -17.92 16.02
CA ARG A 71 -16.95 -19.22 16.66
C ARG A 71 -17.77 -20.17 15.80
N SER A 72 -18.67 -19.64 14.97
CA SER A 72 -19.52 -20.47 14.12
C SER A 72 -18.79 -20.98 12.86
N GLN A 73 -17.65 -20.41 12.52
CA GLN A 73 -16.87 -20.71 11.33
C GLN A 73 -15.77 -21.74 11.65
N ALA A 74 -16.15 -22.99 11.90
CA ALA A 74 -15.20 -24.09 12.07
C ALA A 74 -14.34 -24.26 10.80
N GLY A 75 -13.00 -24.24 10.95
CA GLY A 75 -12.05 -24.39 9.83
C GLY A 75 -11.66 -23.11 9.10
N PHE A 76 -12.08 -21.95 9.55
CA PHE A 76 -11.56 -20.68 9.02
C PHE A 76 -10.14 -20.42 9.56
N PRO A 77 -9.17 -20.05 8.71
CA PRO A 77 -7.86 -19.66 9.22
C PRO A 77 -8.04 -18.42 10.11
N SER A 78 -7.92 -18.63 11.41
CA SER A 78 -8.16 -17.58 12.40
C SER A 78 -6.96 -16.65 12.48
N TRP A 79 -7.17 -15.39 12.16
CA TRP A 79 -6.23 -14.35 12.54
C TRP A 79 -6.51 -13.93 13.99
N PRO A 80 -5.53 -14.00 14.91
CA PRO A 80 -5.81 -13.83 16.34
C PRO A 80 -6.26 -12.41 16.73
N HIS A 81 -6.03 -11.42 15.86
CA HIS A 81 -6.28 -10.01 16.16
C HIS A 81 -7.61 -9.47 15.63
N HIS A 82 -8.49 -10.32 15.07
CA HIS A 82 -9.79 -9.90 14.53
C HIS A 82 -10.59 -8.99 15.47
N LEU A 83 -10.79 -9.42 16.70
CA LEU A 83 -11.61 -8.71 17.68
C LEU A 83 -10.97 -7.38 18.11
N THR A 84 -9.65 -7.38 18.27
CA THR A 84 -8.92 -6.16 18.63
C THR A 84 -8.98 -5.13 17.52
N MET A 85 -8.73 -5.53 16.27
CA MET A 85 -8.81 -4.64 15.11
C MET A 85 -10.22 -4.09 14.94
N ALA A 86 -11.25 -4.94 15.01
CA ALA A 86 -12.64 -4.51 14.86
C ALA A 86 -13.03 -3.44 15.89
N ARG A 87 -12.64 -3.64 17.16
CA ARG A 87 -12.88 -2.63 18.23
C ARG A 87 -12.16 -1.32 17.97
N LEU A 88 -10.93 -1.37 17.47
CA LEU A 88 -10.14 -0.17 17.16
C LEU A 88 -10.73 0.61 15.98
N VAL A 89 -11.13 -0.09 14.92
CA VAL A 89 -11.82 0.54 13.78
C VAL A 89 -13.14 1.14 14.25
N ALA A 90 -13.98 0.40 14.97
CA ALA A 90 -15.25 0.91 15.50
C ALA A 90 -15.05 2.15 16.39
N ARG A 91 -13.98 2.16 17.21
CA ARG A 91 -13.61 3.32 18.04
C ARG A 91 -13.17 4.52 17.19
N ALA A 92 -12.36 4.29 16.14
CA ALA A 92 -11.94 5.36 15.22
C ALA A 92 -13.16 5.99 14.55
N LEU A 93 -14.11 5.17 14.04
CA LEU A 93 -15.36 5.64 13.46
C LEU A 93 -16.16 6.48 14.45
N ARG A 94 -16.35 6.00 15.70
CA ARG A 94 -17.13 6.68 16.73
C ARG A 94 -16.51 8.00 17.18
N LEU A 95 -15.20 8.07 17.27
CA LEU A 95 -14.48 9.27 17.72
C LEU A 95 -14.20 10.25 16.58
N GLY A 96 -14.43 9.86 15.32
CA GLY A 96 -14.04 10.65 14.18
C GLY A 96 -12.53 10.91 14.11
N ARG A 97 -11.71 9.92 14.51
CA ARG A 97 -10.25 10.03 14.53
C ARG A 97 -9.61 9.16 13.48
N SER A 98 -8.51 9.67 12.92
CA SER A 98 -7.69 8.91 11.98
C SER A 98 -6.84 7.85 12.69
N ALA A 99 -6.67 6.70 12.01
CA ALA A 99 -5.84 5.60 12.48
C ALA A 99 -5.01 5.00 11.34
N LEU A 100 -3.79 4.57 11.65
CA LEU A 100 -2.89 3.83 10.77
C LEU A 100 -2.66 2.45 11.37
N ILE A 101 -3.07 1.42 10.65
CA ILE A 101 -3.02 0.03 11.12
C ILE A 101 -2.12 -0.79 10.19
N GLN A 102 -1.05 -1.36 10.74
CA GLN A 102 -0.20 -2.34 10.06
C GLN A 102 -0.60 -3.75 10.51
N VAL A 103 -1.10 -4.57 9.57
CA VAL A 103 -1.66 -5.91 9.89
C VAL A 103 -0.64 -7.05 9.78
N GLY A 104 0.57 -6.77 9.28
CA GLY A 104 1.60 -7.76 8.99
C GLY A 104 1.53 -8.29 7.56
N ALA A 105 2.69 -8.62 6.98
CA ALA A 105 2.80 -9.00 5.57
C ALA A 105 2.07 -10.32 5.25
N GLY A 106 2.19 -11.33 6.10
CA GLY A 106 1.52 -12.63 5.92
C GLY A 106 0.00 -12.51 5.92
N CYS A 107 -0.56 -11.84 6.92
CA CYS A 107 -2.00 -11.59 7.00
C CYS A 107 -2.52 -10.74 5.83
N GLY A 108 -1.70 -9.79 5.36
CA GLY A 108 -2.03 -8.89 4.25
C GLY A 108 -2.31 -9.62 2.94
N HIS A 109 -1.57 -10.67 2.64
CA HIS A 109 -1.68 -11.41 1.37
C HIS A 109 -3.08 -11.99 1.13
N GLN A 110 -3.64 -12.73 2.08
CA GLN A 110 -5.00 -13.30 1.95
C GLN A 110 -6.11 -12.32 2.34
N GLY A 111 -5.77 -11.18 2.95
CA GLY A 111 -6.73 -10.19 3.42
C GLY A 111 -7.62 -10.71 4.56
N ARG A 112 -7.13 -11.65 5.37
CA ARG A 112 -7.88 -12.25 6.50
C ARG A 112 -8.43 -11.19 7.45
N TYR A 113 -7.68 -10.12 7.67
CA TYR A 113 -8.06 -9.00 8.55
C TYR A 113 -9.31 -8.23 8.10
N ARG A 114 -9.72 -8.34 6.81
CA ARG A 114 -10.82 -7.55 6.22
C ARG A 114 -12.12 -7.73 6.95
N THR A 115 -12.42 -8.96 7.38
CA THR A 115 -13.59 -9.27 8.20
C THR A 115 -13.74 -8.33 9.39
N SER A 116 -12.64 -7.90 10.01
CA SER A 116 -12.63 -7.02 11.19
C SER A 116 -13.16 -5.63 10.89
N PHE A 117 -12.64 -4.97 9.86
CA PHE A 117 -13.07 -3.61 9.55
C PHE A 117 -14.43 -3.58 8.83
N ILE A 118 -14.75 -4.63 8.04
CA ILE A 118 -16.06 -4.74 7.39
C ILE A 118 -17.15 -4.87 8.44
N ALA A 119 -16.98 -5.71 9.47
CA ALA A 119 -17.93 -5.83 10.57
C ALA A 119 -18.18 -4.47 11.23
N SER A 120 -17.12 -3.70 11.49
CA SER A 120 -17.23 -2.35 12.05
C SER A 120 -17.96 -1.39 11.12
N ALA A 121 -17.66 -1.42 9.82
CA ALA A 121 -18.30 -0.57 8.82
C ALA A 121 -19.79 -0.88 8.62
N LEU A 122 -20.16 -2.17 8.64
CA LEU A 122 -21.56 -2.61 8.51
C LEU A 122 -22.40 -2.23 9.73
N MET A 123 -21.83 -2.33 10.93
CA MET A 123 -22.53 -2.01 12.17
C MET A 123 -22.51 -0.52 12.53
N TRP A 124 -21.71 0.29 11.82
CA TRP A 124 -21.72 1.73 12.00
C TRP A 124 -23.04 2.34 11.56
N HIS A 125 -23.63 3.25 12.33
CA HIS A 125 -24.98 3.80 12.02
C HIS A 125 -24.98 4.73 10.81
N GLY A 126 -23.92 5.53 10.66
CA GLY A 126 -23.79 6.49 9.58
C GLY A 126 -23.21 5.90 8.30
N SER A 127 -23.00 6.75 7.32
CA SER A 127 -22.35 6.39 6.06
C SER A 127 -20.86 6.12 6.27
N VAL A 128 -20.30 5.23 5.46
CA VAL A 128 -18.87 4.89 5.45
C VAL A 128 -18.41 4.72 4.01
N ILE A 129 -17.21 5.18 3.71
CA ILE A 129 -16.53 4.89 2.44
C ILE A 129 -15.48 3.79 2.71
N ILE A 130 -15.43 2.77 1.86
CA ILE A 130 -14.31 1.83 1.79
C ILE A 130 -13.62 2.01 0.45
N VAL A 131 -12.35 2.40 0.50
CA VAL A 131 -11.48 2.53 -0.67
C VAL A 131 -10.68 1.24 -0.80
N ALA A 132 -10.88 0.54 -1.92
CA ALA A 132 -10.18 -0.72 -2.22
C ALA A 132 -10.08 -0.92 -3.73
N SER A 133 -9.11 -1.73 -4.20
CA SER A 133 -9.00 -2.11 -5.61
C SER A 133 -10.25 -2.85 -6.07
N GLU A 134 -10.55 -2.82 -7.37
CA GLU A 134 -11.75 -3.46 -7.93
C GLU A 134 -11.83 -4.95 -7.62
N THR A 135 -10.70 -5.64 -7.68
CA THR A 135 -10.61 -7.07 -7.31
C THR A 135 -11.03 -7.30 -5.86
N ILE A 136 -10.57 -6.44 -4.96
CA ILE A 136 -10.95 -6.51 -3.55
C ILE A 136 -12.43 -6.17 -3.37
N GLN A 137 -12.95 -5.12 -4.03
CA GLN A 137 -14.36 -4.77 -3.97
C GLN A 137 -15.26 -5.94 -4.41
N GLN A 138 -14.91 -6.64 -5.50
CA GLN A 138 -15.65 -7.81 -5.96
C GLN A 138 -15.65 -8.95 -4.92
N ARG A 139 -14.51 -9.19 -4.28
CA ARG A 139 -14.40 -10.18 -3.20
C ARG A 139 -15.25 -9.77 -1.98
N LEU A 140 -15.19 -8.50 -1.58
CA LEU A 140 -16.03 -7.98 -0.48
C LEU A 140 -17.51 -8.21 -0.76
N LEU A 141 -17.98 -7.84 -1.96
CA LEU A 141 -19.39 -7.94 -2.33
C LEU A 141 -19.89 -9.37 -2.46
N LYS A 142 -19.08 -10.26 -3.06
CA LYS A 142 -19.52 -11.62 -3.38
C LYS A 142 -19.30 -12.62 -2.25
N VAL A 143 -18.32 -12.37 -1.37
CA VAL A 143 -17.90 -13.37 -0.38
C VAL A 143 -18.02 -12.83 1.05
N GLU A 144 -17.33 -11.76 1.38
CA GLU A 144 -17.13 -11.39 2.79
C GLU A 144 -18.35 -10.71 3.40
N ILE A 145 -18.94 -9.73 2.71
CA ILE A 145 -20.11 -9.01 3.19
C ILE A 145 -21.34 -9.93 3.33
N PRO A 146 -21.73 -10.76 2.35
CA PRO A 146 -22.86 -11.65 2.49
C PRO A 146 -22.74 -12.63 3.67
N ARG A 147 -21.53 -13.14 3.91
CA ARG A 147 -21.28 -14.01 5.08
C ARG A 147 -21.48 -13.29 6.40
N LEU A 148 -20.97 -12.05 6.51
CA LEU A 148 -21.13 -11.25 7.71
C LEU A 148 -22.58 -10.82 7.94
N GLN A 149 -23.32 -10.43 6.90
CA GLN A 149 -24.70 -9.97 7.01
C GLN A 149 -25.66 -11.04 7.57
N GLN A 150 -25.34 -12.33 7.42
CA GLN A 150 -26.11 -13.41 8.04
C GLN A 150 -25.99 -13.43 9.57
N TRP A 151 -24.94 -12.86 10.13
CA TRP A 151 -24.63 -12.90 11.57
C TRP A 151 -24.73 -11.55 12.25
N LEU A 152 -24.59 -10.47 11.48
CA LEU A 152 -24.63 -9.12 12.02
C LEU A 152 -26.07 -8.59 12.02
N PRO A 153 -26.54 -7.96 13.09
CA PRO A 153 -27.87 -7.37 13.16
C PRO A 153 -27.94 -6.04 12.38
N ALA A 154 -27.31 -5.98 11.22
CA ALA A 154 -27.18 -4.75 10.42
C ALA A 154 -27.59 -5.02 8.96
N ASN A 155 -28.60 -4.29 8.49
CA ASN A 155 -29.01 -4.29 7.09
C ASN A 155 -28.64 -2.95 6.45
N LYS A 156 -27.35 -2.79 6.13
CA LYS A 156 -26.82 -1.57 5.53
C LYS A 156 -26.87 -1.62 4.02
N SER A 157 -27.36 -0.56 3.38
CA SER A 157 -27.32 -0.42 1.93
C SER A 157 -25.87 -0.34 1.44
N ILE A 158 -25.51 -1.13 0.42
CA ILE A 158 -24.18 -1.19 -0.14
C ILE A 158 -24.23 -0.72 -1.59
N ARG A 159 -23.37 0.20 -1.96
CA ARG A 159 -23.24 0.73 -3.31
C ARG A 159 -21.79 0.67 -3.75
N THR A 160 -21.59 0.48 -5.04
CA THR A 160 -20.29 0.66 -5.72
C THR A 160 -20.43 1.82 -6.68
N GLY A 161 -19.36 2.59 -6.86
CA GLY A 161 -19.37 3.68 -7.83
C GLY A 161 -18.28 4.71 -7.53
N ASP A 162 -18.14 5.65 -8.45
CA ASP A 162 -17.05 6.64 -8.43
C ASP A 162 -17.45 7.97 -7.78
N ILE A 163 -18.74 8.13 -7.48
CA ILE A 163 -19.31 9.35 -6.89
C ILE A 163 -20.22 9.00 -5.71
N TRP A 164 -20.51 9.99 -4.87
CA TRP A 164 -21.45 9.85 -3.77
C TRP A 164 -22.87 9.65 -4.31
N PRO A 165 -23.61 8.61 -3.84
CA PRO A 165 -24.87 8.22 -4.45
C PRO A 165 -25.99 9.27 -4.35
N SER A 166 -26.18 9.87 -3.17
CA SER A 166 -27.17 10.93 -2.91
C SER A 166 -26.86 11.63 -1.59
N PRO A 167 -27.34 12.87 -1.35
CA PRO A 167 -27.14 13.56 -0.09
C PRO A 167 -27.61 12.78 1.14
N ASP A 168 -28.71 12.04 1.01
CA ASP A 168 -29.33 11.26 2.10
C ASP A 168 -28.82 9.82 2.19
N PHE A 169 -27.79 9.45 1.44
CA PHE A 169 -27.26 8.10 1.45
C PHE A 169 -26.63 7.76 2.80
N GLN A 170 -27.21 6.75 3.46
CA GLN A 170 -26.76 6.23 4.76
C GLN A 170 -26.28 4.78 4.65
N GLY A 171 -25.36 4.56 3.74
CA GLY A 171 -24.89 3.22 3.42
C GLY A 171 -23.37 3.07 3.46
N LEU A 172 -22.92 1.98 2.89
CA LEU A 172 -21.53 1.68 2.62
C LEU A 172 -21.25 1.92 1.14
N LEU A 173 -20.33 2.85 0.83
CA LEU A 173 -19.83 3.08 -0.52
C LEU A 173 -18.49 2.37 -0.69
N LEU A 174 -18.42 1.45 -1.65
CA LEU A 174 -17.17 0.86 -2.11
C LEU A 174 -16.69 1.63 -3.35
N ILE A 175 -15.47 2.13 -3.31
CA ILE A 175 -14.91 3.00 -4.34
C ILE A 175 -13.46 2.61 -4.66
N SER A 176 -13.04 2.80 -5.91
CA SER A 176 -11.66 2.59 -6.31
C SER A 176 -10.72 3.68 -5.77
N PRO A 177 -9.42 3.39 -5.51
CA PRO A 177 -8.46 4.39 -5.09
C PRO A 177 -8.37 5.57 -6.07
N ALA A 178 -8.40 5.30 -7.37
CA ALA A 178 -8.34 6.32 -8.42
C ALA A 178 -9.54 7.27 -8.36
N ALA A 179 -10.75 6.74 -8.27
CA ALA A 179 -11.97 7.55 -8.21
C ALA A 179 -12.05 8.34 -6.90
N TRP A 180 -11.69 7.73 -5.77
CA TRP A 180 -11.65 8.42 -4.48
C TRP A 180 -10.65 9.58 -4.49
N LEU A 181 -9.41 9.35 -4.93
CA LEU A 181 -8.38 10.38 -5.02
C LEU A 181 -8.76 11.50 -5.99
N LYS A 182 -9.32 11.15 -7.16
CA LYS A 182 -9.82 12.13 -8.12
C LYS A 182 -10.86 13.05 -7.47
N GLY A 183 -11.82 12.48 -6.74
CA GLY A 183 -12.84 13.26 -6.03
C GLY A 183 -12.26 14.12 -4.90
N GLN A 184 -11.31 13.58 -4.12
CA GLN A 184 -10.68 14.31 -3.01
C GLN A 184 -9.80 15.49 -3.48
N LEU A 185 -9.17 15.36 -4.63
CA LEU A 185 -8.30 16.37 -5.22
C LEU A 185 -9.04 17.38 -6.10
N ALA A 186 -10.31 17.12 -6.41
CA ALA A 186 -11.15 18.04 -7.18
C ALA A 186 -11.49 19.31 -6.37
N HIS A 187 -11.61 20.45 -7.05
CA HIS A 187 -12.05 21.71 -6.43
C HIS A 187 -13.41 21.55 -5.75
N ASN A 188 -14.37 20.90 -6.43
CA ASN A 188 -15.67 20.54 -5.88
C ASN A 188 -15.64 19.08 -5.47
N ASN A 189 -15.24 18.81 -4.22
CA ASN A 189 -15.23 17.46 -3.70
C ASN A 189 -16.65 16.87 -3.70
N PRO A 190 -16.90 15.75 -4.42
CA PRO A 190 -18.21 15.13 -4.47
C PRO A 190 -18.59 14.40 -3.18
N PHE A 191 -17.64 14.19 -2.26
CA PHE A 191 -17.90 13.48 -1.00
C PHE A 191 -18.24 14.44 0.12
N PRO A 192 -19.28 14.18 0.92
CA PRO A 192 -19.60 14.98 2.09
C PRO A 192 -18.44 15.03 3.09
N ALA A 193 -18.30 16.16 3.79
CA ALA A 193 -17.28 16.32 4.81
C ALA A 193 -17.52 15.36 6.01
N HIS A 194 -16.46 14.97 6.69
CA HIS A 194 -16.46 14.15 7.91
C HIS A 194 -17.02 12.73 7.76
N ILE A 195 -17.24 12.21 6.55
CA ILE A 195 -17.60 10.81 6.36
C ILE A 195 -16.39 9.92 6.64
N PRO A 196 -16.48 8.98 7.60
CA PRO A 196 -15.38 8.07 7.88
C PRO A 196 -15.00 7.27 6.64
N THR A 197 -13.73 7.23 6.33
CA THR A 197 -13.19 6.52 5.17
C THR A 197 -12.19 5.47 5.62
N ILE A 198 -12.38 4.22 5.21
CA ILE A 198 -11.45 3.11 5.43
C ILE A 198 -10.71 2.86 4.12
N ILE A 199 -9.39 2.91 4.13
CA ILE A 199 -8.55 2.67 2.94
C ILE A 199 -7.79 1.37 3.14
N ASP A 200 -8.10 0.37 2.33
CA ASP A 200 -7.47 -0.96 2.37
C ASP A 200 -6.34 -1.05 1.34
N GLY A 201 -5.17 -1.55 1.75
CA GLY A 201 -4.00 -1.69 0.90
C GLY A 201 -3.21 -0.38 0.72
N VAL A 202 -3.08 0.42 1.80
CA VAL A 202 -2.35 1.70 1.75
C VAL A 202 -0.84 1.56 1.49
N ASP A 203 -0.35 0.33 1.40
CA ASP A 203 1.01 0.04 0.93
C ASP A 203 1.29 0.66 -0.46
N ASP A 204 0.26 0.82 -1.29
CA ASP A 204 0.34 1.43 -2.63
C ASP A 204 -0.16 2.88 -2.67
N LEU A 205 -0.56 3.46 -1.54
CA LEU A 205 -1.19 4.78 -1.50
C LEU A 205 -0.30 5.89 -2.08
N GLU A 206 1.00 5.86 -1.80
CA GLU A 206 1.94 6.82 -2.37
C GLU A 206 1.98 6.73 -3.91
N ASP A 207 1.98 5.53 -4.47
CA ASP A 207 2.01 5.31 -5.91
C ASP A 207 0.65 5.68 -6.55
N TRP A 208 -0.49 5.42 -5.88
CA TRP A 208 -1.82 5.88 -6.33
C TRP A 208 -1.92 7.41 -6.38
N VAL A 209 -1.43 8.09 -5.35
CA VAL A 209 -1.42 9.56 -5.31
C VAL A 209 -0.53 10.11 -6.41
N ARG A 210 0.66 9.56 -6.63
CA ARG A 210 1.55 9.98 -7.71
C ARG A 210 0.89 9.81 -9.07
N PHE A 211 0.29 8.64 -9.30
CA PHE A 211 -0.40 8.38 -10.56
C PHE A 211 -1.51 9.42 -10.80
N GLN A 212 -2.32 9.71 -9.79
CA GLN A 212 -3.41 10.68 -9.90
C GLN A 212 -2.94 12.12 -10.12
N LEU A 213 -1.75 12.48 -9.61
CA LEU A 213 -1.15 13.80 -9.76
C LEU A 213 -0.25 13.93 -11.00
N THR A 214 -0.08 12.84 -11.76
CA THR A 214 0.70 12.86 -12.99
C THR A 214 -0.12 13.45 -14.12
N GLU A 215 0.34 14.57 -14.67
CA GLU A 215 -0.21 15.15 -15.89
C GLU A 215 0.56 14.62 -17.09
N ALA A 216 -0.14 14.43 -18.20
CA ALA A 216 0.44 13.89 -19.42
C ALA A 216 -0.02 14.67 -20.64
N ILE A 217 0.91 14.92 -21.56
CA ILE A 217 0.63 15.37 -22.94
C ILE A 217 0.90 14.18 -23.85
N GLN A 218 -0.16 13.66 -24.44
CA GLN A 218 -0.11 12.54 -25.36
C GLN A 218 0.13 13.03 -26.81
N PRO A 219 0.54 12.15 -27.73
CA PRO A 219 0.77 12.53 -29.14
C PRO A 219 -0.42 13.22 -29.80
N GLN A 220 -1.66 12.82 -29.48
CA GLN A 220 -2.88 13.42 -30.02
C GLN A 220 -3.18 14.83 -29.46
N ASP A 221 -2.66 15.18 -28.28
CA ASP A 221 -2.90 16.48 -27.67
C ASP A 221 -2.17 17.60 -28.43
N TRP A 222 -1.08 17.27 -29.13
CA TRP A 222 -0.44 18.20 -30.05
C TRP A 222 -1.34 18.59 -31.22
N ASP A 223 -2.12 17.64 -31.72
CA ASP A 223 -3.06 17.90 -32.81
C ASP A 223 -4.22 18.78 -32.34
N GLN A 224 -4.70 18.54 -31.08
CA GLN A 224 -5.69 19.41 -30.45
C GLN A 224 -5.15 20.83 -30.27
N LEU A 225 -3.87 20.99 -29.90
CA LEU A 225 -3.24 22.29 -29.78
C LEU A 225 -3.16 23.01 -31.14
N MET A 226 -2.78 22.30 -32.20
CA MET A 226 -2.75 22.85 -33.55
C MET A 226 -4.13 23.27 -34.06
N LEU A 227 -5.18 22.53 -33.71
CA LEU A 227 -6.58 22.90 -34.02
C LEU A 227 -7.05 24.14 -33.27
N ALA A 228 -6.63 24.32 -32.01
CA ALA A 228 -6.96 25.48 -31.21
C ALA A 228 -6.24 26.77 -31.69
N TYR A 229 -5.09 26.63 -32.37
CA TYR A 229 -4.26 27.74 -32.84
C TYR A 229 -3.91 27.63 -34.35
N PRO A 230 -4.89 27.80 -35.24
CA PRO A 230 -4.68 27.57 -36.67
C PRO A 230 -3.65 28.53 -37.31
N TYR A 231 -3.45 29.71 -36.72
CA TYR A 231 -2.45 30.67 -37.21
C TYR A 231 -1.03 30.40 -36.70
N GLN A 232 -0.86 29.60 -35.63
CA GLN A 232 0.44 29.24 -35.05
C GLN A 232 0.82 27.76 -35.29
N VAL A 233 0.15 27.08 -36.23
CA VAL A 233 0.38 25.65 -36.51
C VAL A 233 1.85 25.33 -36.81
N GLU A 234 2.52 26.19 -37.63
CA GLU A 234 3.93 25.97 -37.97
C GLU A 234 4.85 26.08 -36.73
N LEU A 235 4.59 27.03 -35.83
CA LEU A 235 5.35 27.19 -34.61
C LEU A 235 5.18 25.97 -33.69
N ILE A 236 3.95 25.45 -33.56
CA ILE A 236 3.65 24.25 -32.75
C ILE A 236 4.32 23.02 -33.36
N ARG A 237 4.27 22.90 -34.70
CA ARG A 237 4.91 21.81 -35.42
C ARG A 237 6.43 21.85 -35.27
N GLU A 238 7.04 23.04 -35.38
CA GLU A 238 8.47 23.23 -35.20
C GLU A 238 8.92 22.82 -33.79
N ALA A 239 8.19 23.25 -32.75
CA ALA A 239 8.47 22.85 -31.37
C ALA A 239 8.35 21.32 -31.17
N LYS A 240 7.30 20.70 -31.73
CA LYS A 240 7.13 19.22 -31.72
C LYS A 240 8.29 18.50 -32.41
N VAL A 241 8.73 19.00 -33.57
CA VAL A 241 9.86 18.45 -34.33
C VAL A 241 11.18 18.59 -33.57
N GLN A 242 11.45 19.78 -32.99
CA GLN A 242 12.65 20.01 -32.19
C GLN A 242 12.73 19.08 -30.97
N LEU A 243 11.63 18.92 -30.24
CA LEU A 243 11.54 17.97 -29.12
C LEU A 243 11.71 16.53 -29.58
N THR A 244 11.05 16.13 -30.68
CA THR A 244 11.23 14.79 -31.27
C THR A 244 12.70 14.52 -31.57
N HIS A 245 13.36 15.45 -32.23
CA HIS A 245 14.76 15.32 -32.60
C HIS A 245 15.66 15.15 -31.38
N GLN A 246 15.52 16.01 -30.35
CA GLN A 246 16.32 15.92 -29.13
C GLN A 246 16.08 14.63 -28.35
N LEU A 247 14.83 14.20 -28.22
CA LEU A 247 14.46 13.01 -27.47
C LEU A 247 14.94 11.72 -28.18
N PHE A 248 14.76 11.62 -29.50
CA PHE A 248 15.10 10.44 -30.26
C PHE A 248 16.61 10.26 -30.54
N GLN A 249 17.40 11.33 -30.42
CA GLN A 249 18.87 11.24 -30.47
C GLN A 249 19.48 10.60 -29.23
N ARG A 250 18.74 10.51 -28.11
CA ARG A 250 19.25 9.90 -26.90
C ARG A 250 19.45 8.40 -27.05
N PRO A 251 20.46 7.81 -26.40
CA PRO A 251 20.69 6.37 -26.44
C PRO A 251 19.46 5.63 -25.92
N GLU A 252 19.20 4.48 -26.49
CA GLU A 252 18.10 3.61 -26.08
C GLU A 252 18.33 3.09 -24.66
N ASN A 253 17.29 3.11 -23.82
CA ASN A 253 17.33 2.53 -22.48
C ASN A 253 16.14 1.58 -22.27
N PRO A 254 16.25 0.60 -21.36
CA PRO A 254 15.20 -0.40 -21.13
C PRO A 254 13.86 0.16 -20.66
N TYR A 255 13.86 1.39 -20.15
CA TYR A 255 12.67 2.02 -19.59
C TYR A 255 11.90 2.87 -20.61
N HIS A 256 12.44 3.09 -21.81
CA HIS A 256 11.90 3.99 -22.83
C HIS A 256 11.52 5.38 -22.29
N CYS A 257 12.16 5.79 -21.22
CA CYS A 257 11.84 6.98 -20.42
C CYS A 257 13.09 7.86 -20.29
N TYR A 258 12.92 9.18 -20.40
CA TYR A 258 14.02 10.16 -20.36
C TYR A 258 13.59 11.39 -19.56
N LEU A 259 14.40 11.81 -18.60
CA LEU A 259 14.18 13.08 -17.92
C LEU A 259 14.31 14.23 -18.92
N ILE A 260 13.43 15.19 -18.86
CA ILE A 260 13.45 16.38 -19.68
C ILE A 260 14.63 17.27 -19.27
N SER A 261 15.42 17.70 -20.24
CA SER A 261 16.57 18.60 -20.08
C SER A 261 16.14 20.06 -20.08
N GLN A 262 17.04 20.95 -19.63
CA GLN A 262 16.80 22.39 -19.65
C GLN A 262 16.49 22.91 -21.06
N SER A 263 17.20 22.43 -22.08
CA SER A 263 16.97 22.85 -23.49
C SER A 263 15.57 22.46 -24.00
N GLU A 264 15.04 21.31 -23.58
CA GLU A 264 13.69 20.86 -23.93
C GLU A 264 12.62 21.69 -23.18
N ILE A 265 12.87 22.05 -21.92
CA ILE A 265 12.01 22.96 -21.16
C ILE A 265 11.95 24.34 -21.86
N GLU A 266 13.08 24.84 -22.36
CA GLU A 266 13.14 26.12 -23.07
C GLU A 266 12.31 26.12 -24.36
N ILE A 267 12.29 25.00 -25.10
CA ILE A 267 11.43 24.86 -26.29
C ILE A 267 9.96 24.95 -25.89
N LEU A 268 9.56 24.20 -24.85
CA LEU A 268 8.18 24.22 -24.35
C LEU A 268 7.78 25.61 -23.83
N HIS A 269 8.68 26.30 -23.14
CA HIS A 269 8.42 27.63 -22.61
C HIS A 269 8.31 28.68 -23.72
N LYS A 270 9.16 28.65 -24.76
CA LYS A 270 9.04 29.51 -25.94
C LYS A 270 7.69 29.31 -26.62
N LEU A 271 7.29 28.05 -26.78
CA LEU A 271 5.96 27.72 -27.33
C LEU A 271 4.85 28.33 -26.48
N TYR A 272 4.88 28.14 -25.16
CA TYR A 272 3.87 28.70 -24.24
C TYR A 272 3.75 30.21 -24.33
N LEU A 273 4.89 30.92 -24.34
CA LEU A 273 4.90 32.38 -24.42
C LEU A 273 4.37 32.91 -25.76
N SER A 274 4.37 32.09 -26.81
CA SER A 274 3.90 32.48 -28.14
C SER A 274 2.41 32.18 -28.36
N LEU A 275 1.76 31.51 -27.41
CA LEU A 275 0.35 31.13 -27.49
C LEU A 275 -0.49 31.99 -26.52
N GLU A 276 -1.68 32.41 -26.97
CA GLU A 276 -2.61 33.13 -26.10
C GLU A 276 -3.25 32.21 -25.05
N PRO A 277 -3.12 32.50 -23.74
CA PRO A 277 -3.59 31.60 -22.68
C PRO A 277 -5.09 31.26 -22.73
N ASN A 278 -5.91 32.15 -23.28
CA ASN A 278 -7.37 32.00 -23.26
C ASN A 278 -7.92 30.89 -24.17
N HIS A 279 -7.16 30.49 -25.19
CA HIS A 279 -7.57 29.47 -26.17
C HIS A 279 -6.91 28.12 -25.96
N LEU A 280 -6.13 27.98 -24.88
CA LEU A 280 -5.44 26.73 -24.59
C LEU A 280 -6.44 25.59 -24.28
N PRO A 281 -6.30 24.41 -24.94
CA PRO A 281 -7.00 23.21 -24.52
C PRO A 281 -6.74 22.92 -23.03
N GLU A 282 -7.73 22.36 -22.35
CA GLU A 282 -7.69 22.15 -20.89
C GLU A 282 -6.46 21.34 -20.45
N ILE A 283 -6.11 20.27 -21.18
CA ILE A 283 -4.94 19.43 -20.93
C ILE A 283 -3.66 20.27 -20.93
N TRP A 284 -3.47 21.11 -21.95
CA TRP A 284 -2.31 21.99 -22.06
C TRP A 284 -2.29 23.08 -21.01
N ARG A 285 -3.45 23.63 -20.68
CA ARG A 285 -3.58 24.64 -19.60
C ARG A 285 -3.15 24.06 -18.26
N ASN A 286 -3.66 22.87 -17.90
CA ASN A 286 -3.33 22.18 -16.66
C ASN A 286 -1.84 21.82 -16.60
N PHE A 287 -1.29 21.33 -17.71
CA PHE A 287 0.10 20.96 -17.82
C PHE A 287 1.03 22.17 -17.62
N TRP A 288 0.79 23.27 -18.33
CA TRP A 288 1.65 24.46 -18.22
C TRP A 288 1.52 25.21 -16.89
N GLN A 289 0.36 25.20 -16.25
CA GLN A 289 0.22 25.77 -14.90
C GLN A 289 1.12 25.09 -13.88
N LYS A 290 1.50 23.83 -14.12
CA LYS A 290 2.33 23.04 -13.22
C LYS A 290 3.82 23.06 -13.56
N ILE A 291 4.18 23.47 -14.78
CA ILE A 291 5.59 23.64 -15.14
C ILE A 291 6.07 24.95 -14.50
N PRO A 292 7.05 24.90 -13.58
CA PRO A 292 7.58 26.12 -12.98
C PRO A 292 8.12 27.06 -14.05
N ASN A 293 7.90 28.38 -13.89
CA ASN A 293 8.54 29.37 -14.73
C ASN A 293 10.05 29.15 -14.73
N ILE A 294 10.68 29.09 -15.91
CA ILE A 294 12.12 28.86 -16.06
C ILE A 294 12.95 29.87 -15.25
N ARG A 295 12.43 31.08 -15.05
CA ARG A 295 13.06 32.11 -14.20
C ARG A 295 13.09 31.74 -12.72
N ASP A 296 12.15 30.89 -12.28
CA ASP A 296 12.07 30.45 -10.87
C ASP A 296 12.91 29.22 -10.58
N TYR A 297 13.46 28.54 -11.61
CA TYR A 297 14.36 27.40 -11.44
C TYR A 297 15.63 27.72 -10.62
N SER A 298 16.04 28.99 -10.61
CA SER A 298 17.16 29.46 -9.78
C SER A 298 16.76 29.99 -8.40
N LEU A 299 15.45 30.26 -8.19
CA LEU A 299 14.92 30.92 -6.99
C LEU A 299 14.03 30.03 -6.12
N THR A 300 13.50 28.93 -6.66
CA THR A 300 12.67 27.99 -5.91
C THR A 300 13.52 27.08 -5.02
N SER A 301 12.98 26.75 -3.86
CA SER A 301 13.65 25.84 -2.93
C SER A 301 13.91 24.48 -3.61
N PRO A 302 15.05 23.81 -3.34
CA PRO A 302 15.39 22.52 -3.94
C PRO A 302 14.33 21.44 -3.77
N SER A 303 13.44 21.57 -2.78
CA SER A 303 12.36 20.64 -2.47
C SER A 303 11.16 20.76 -3.41
N GLU A 304 11.02 21.83 -4.20
CA GLU A 304 9.85 22.09 -5.04
C GLU A 304 9.99 21.66 -6.50
N PHE A 305 11.16 21.13 -6.89
CA PHE A 305 11.36 20.68 -8.26
C PHE A 305 10.53 19.42 -8.58
N PRO A 306 9.66 19.50 -9.58
CA PRO A 306 8.88 18.36 -10.05
C PRO A 306 9.75 17.35 -10.80
N LEU A 307 9.20 16.16 -10.99
CA LEU A 307 9.74 15.19 -11.92
C LEU A 307 9.10 15.44 -13.30
N PHE A 308 9.93 15.73 -14.30
CA PHE A 308 9.50 15.98 -15.66
C PHE A 308 10.23 15.02 -16.60
N TRP A 309 9.46 14.23 -17.39
CA TRP A 309 10.04 13.21 -18.26
C TRP A 309 9.23 13.00 -19.53
N ALA A 310 9.86 12.35 -20.50
CA ALA A 310 9.21 11.85 -21.70
C ALA A 310 9.29 10.34 -21.79
N THR A 311 8.28 9.70 -22.36
CA THR A 311 8.35 8.33 -22.86
C THR A 311 8.38 8.34 -24.38
N ILE A 312 9.10 7.39 -24.97
CA ILE A 312 9.34 7.33 -26.41
C ILE A 312 8.88 5.99 -26.97
N ALA A 313 7.97 6.03 -27.91
CA ALA A 313 7.57 4.88 -28.73
C ALA A 313 8.36 4.90 -30.05
N ARG A 314 9.62 4.42 -30.03
CA ARG A 314 10.54 4.53 -31.17
C ARG A 314 9.99 3.95 -32.48
N ARG A 315 9.31 2.80 -32.41
CA ARG A 315 8.73 2.16 -33.61
C ARG A 315 7.64 3.00 -34.29
N GLN A 316 6.95 3.83 -33.50
CA GLN A 316 5.85 4.69 -33.96
C GLN A 316 6.30 6.12 -34.25
N GLY A 317 7.51 6.49 -33.86
CA GLY A 317 8.01 7.87 -33.95
C GLY A 317 7.27 8.84 -33.02
N LEU A 318 6.67 8.35 -31.92
CA LEU A 318 5.84 9.13 -31.02
C LEU A 318 6.50 9.30 -29.66
N PHE A 319 6.20 10.40 -29.00
CA PHE A 319 6.57 10.64 -27.60
C PHE A 319 5.40 11.23 -26.81
N SER A 320 5.42 11.00 -25.51
CA SER A 320 4.51 11.63 -24.55
C SER A 320 5.32 12.33 -23.49
N LEU A 321 4.83 13.46 -22.99
CA LEU A 321 5.44 14.24 -21.91
C LEU A 321 4.66 14.00 -20.64
N TYR A 322 5.36 13.93 -19.51
CA TYR A 322 4.76 13.71 -18.20
C TYR A 322 5.36 14.64 -17.17
N TYR A 323 4.52 15.05 -16.25
CA TYR A 323 4.87 15.86 -15.11
C TYR A 323 4.28 15.26 -13.84
N ALA A 324 5.07 15.14 -12.76
CA ALA A 324 4.57 14.75 -11.45
C ALA A 324 5.31 15.47 -10.32
N PRO A 325 4.64 15.84 -9.22
CA PRO A 325 5.30 16.35 -8.04
C PRO A 325 6.13 15.24 -7.37
N ILE A 326 7.29 15.59 -6.82
CA ILE A 326 8.10 14.65 -6.04
C ILE A 326 7.56 14.57 -4.62
N GLU A 327 7.31 15.71 -3.98
CA GLU A 327 6.71 15.80 -2.65
C GLU A 327 5.18 15.77 -2.72
N LEU A 328 4.57 14.86 -1.99
CA LEU A 328 3.13 14.67 -1.98
C LEU A 328 2.47 15.26 -0.73
N SER A 329 3.20 15.33 0.39
CA SER A 329 2.67 15.66 1.70
C SER A 329 1.83 16.93 1.72
N LYS A 330 2.33 18.03 1.11
CA LYS A 330 1.63 19.33 1.05
C LYS A 330 0.32 19.25 0.27
N ILE A 331 0.25 18.38 -0.75
CA ILE A 331 -0.92 18.28 -1.65
C ILE A 331 -2.03 17.47 -0.99
N ILE A 332 -1.67 16.40 -0.27
CA ILE A 332 -2.64 15.46 0.28
C ILE A 332 -2.97 15.69 1.76
N ALA A 333 -2.13 16.41 2.52
CA ALA A 333 -2.41 16.73 3.92
C ALA A 333 -3.81 17.36 4.16
N PRO A 334 -4.35 18.25 3.30
CA PRO A 334 -5.69 18.77 3.46
C PRO A 334 -6.80 17.72 3.42
N ILE A 335 -6.56 16.56 2.77
CA ILE A 335 -7.53 15.45 2.73
C ILE A 335 -7.72 14.88 4.14
N TRP A 336 -6.63 14.66 4.86
CA TRP A 336 -6.63 14.08 6.20
C TRP A 336 -7.28 14.98 7.25
N GLN A 337 -7.21 16.29 7.06
CA GLN A 337 -7.87 17.27 7.93
C GLN A 337 -9.39 17.33 7.71
N ARG A 338 -9.85 17.02 6.50
CA ARG A 338 -11.26 17.11 6.10
C ARG A 338 -12.06 15.86 6.44
N GLN A 339 -11.41 14.69 6.45
CA GLN A 339 -12.09 13.41 6.68
C GLN A 339 -11.32 12.54 7.67
N PRO A 340 -11.98 11.89 8.64
CA PRO A 340 -11.34 10.85 9.45
C PRO A 340 -11.07 9.62 8.58
N VAL A 341 -9.84 9.13 8.61
CA VAL A 341 -9.38 8.00 7.79
C VAL A 341 -8.84 6.87 8.63
N VAL A 342 -9.22 5.65 8.29
CA VAL A 342 -8.59 4.42 8.81
C VAL A 342 -7.77 3.82 7.68
N LEU A 343 -6.45 3.94 7.80
CA LEU A 343 -5.48 3.49 6.82
C LEU A 343 -5.00 2.09 7.21
N ILE A 344 -5.16 1.10 6.33
CA ILE A 344 -4.80 -0.29 6.61
C ILE A 344 -3.77 -0.76 5.58
N GLY A 345 -2.56 -1.06 6.05
CA GLY A 345 -1.47 -1.59 5.23
C GLY A 345 -0.94 -2.92 5.77
N SER A 346 -0.32 -3.69 4.90
CA SER A 346 0.25 -4.99 5.29
C SER A 346 1.56 -4.83 6.05
N ALA A 347 2.51 -4.07 5.51
CA ALA A 347 3.82 -3.88 6.12
C ALA A 347 4.48 -2.60 5.58
N LEU A 348 4.13 -1.46 6.17
CA LEU A 348 4.61 -0.16 5.72
C LEU A 348 6.05 0.08 6.15
N GLU A 349 6.33 -0.08 7.44
CA GLU A 349 7.64 0.11 8.03
C GLU A 349 7.88 -0.84 9.21
N PRO A 350 9.16 -1.08 9.59
CA PRO A 350 9.47 -1.87 10.78
C PRO A 350 8.89 -1.26 12.06
N GLU A 351 8.83 0.06 12.15
CA GLU A 351 8.35 0.82 13.30
C GLU A 351 6.82 0.91 13.31
N THR A 352 6.22 0.87 14.51
CA THR A 352 4.76 0.99 14.69
C THR A 352 4.23 2.31 14.16
N GLU A 353 4.97 3.39 14.41
CA GLU A 353 4.58 4.76 14.03
C GLU A 353 4.71 5.04 12.52
N ALA A 354 5.41 4.19 11.76
CA ALA A 354 5.69 4.35 10.33
C ALA A 354 6.07 5.81 9.96
N PRO A 355 7.16 6.36 10.54
CA PRO A 355 7.45 7.80 10.46
C PRO A 355 7.69 8.28 9.03
N LEU A 356 8.38 7.52 8.18
CA LEU A 356 8.65 7.89 6.79
C LEU A 356 7.37 7.88 5.94
N PHE A 357 6.51 6.88 6.13
CA PHE A 357 5.22 6.80 5.45
C PHE A 357 4.34 8.00 5.81
N ARG A 358 4.24 8.31 7.10
CA ARG A 358 3.47 9.45 7.61
C ARG A 358 4.03 10.78 7.08
N GLN A 359 5.33 10.97 7.13
CA GLN A 359 6.00 12.19 6.64
C GLN A 359 5.73 12.40 5.15
N ARG A 360 5.84 11.36 4.32
CA ARG A 360 5.61 11.45 2.86
C ARG A 360 4.17 11.79 2.50
N LEU A 361 3.24 11.36 3.33
CA LEU A 361 1.81 11.56 3.12
C LEU A 361 1.22 12.70 3.96
N GLY A 362 2.02 13.42 4.74
CA GLY A 362 1.54 14.51 5.59
C GLY A 362 0.50 14.07 6.63
N LEU A 363 0.70 12.90 7.24
CA LEU A 363 -0.18 12.32 8.25
C LEU A 363 0.34 12.66 9.66
N ASP A 364 -0.04 13.83 10.19
CA ASP A 364 0.46 14.31 11.48
C ASP A 364 -0.30 13.72 12.67
N ASP A 365 -1.63 13.88 12.71
CA ASP A 365 -2.48 13.41 13.81
C ASP A 365 -3.16 12.08 13.45
N VAL A 366 -2.47 10.97 13.70
CA VAL A 366 -2.97 9.63 13.44
C VAL A 366 -2.58 8.67 14.56
N THR A 367 -3.53 7.86 15.01
CA THR A 367 -3.25 6.79 15.97
C THR A 367 -2.63 5.59 15.25
N CYS A 368 -1.37 5.27 15.55
CA CYS A 368 -0.65 4.18 14.91
C CYS A 368 -0.77 2.88 15.70
N LEU A 369 -0.97 1.78 14.98
CA LEU A 369 -0.99 0.43 15.53
C LEU A 369 -0.32 -0.54 14.58
N LYS A 370 0.46 -1.47 15.13
CA LYS A 370 1.05 -2.58 14.39
C LYS A 370 0.74 -3.89 15.10
N PHE A 371 0.11 -4.80 14.39
CA PHE A 371 -0.08 -6.16 14.89
C PHE A 371 1.20 -6.97 14.70
N ALA A 372 1.55 -7.71 15.75
CA ALA A 372 2.68 -8.63 15.65
C ALA A 372 2.33 -9.79 14.71
N ALA A 373 3.31 -10.21 13.92
CA ALA A 373 3.18 -11.45 13.17
C ALA A 373 3.10 -12.64 14.14
N ASP A 374 2.34 -13.66 13.76
CA ASP A 374 2.31 -14.90 14.53
C ASP A 374 3.67 -15.58 14.45
N SER A 375 4.39 -15.62 15.57
CA SER A 375 5.75 -16.16 15.63
C SER A 375 5.83 -17.66 15.32
N GLN A 376 4.74 -18.40 15.50
CA GLN A 376 4.69 -19.84 15.21
C GLN A 376 4.10 -20.13 13.83
N GLY A 377 3.04 -19.41 13.42
CA GLY A 377 2.34 -19.66 12.17
C GLY A 377 2.93 -18.97 10.94
N GLU A 378 3.70 -17.88 11.11
CA GLU A 378 4.23 -17.08 10.01
C GLU A 378 5.77 -17.10 9.89
N ALA A 379 6.47 -17.94 10.67
CA ALA A 379 7.91 -18.05 10.60
C ALA A 379 8.36 -18.70 9.29
N ILE A 380 9.33 -18.09 8.62
CA ILE A 380 9.97 -18.63 7.41
C ILE A 380 11.36 -19.17 7.74
N GLN A 381 11.79 -20.15 6.97
CA GLN A 381 13.19 -20.57 6.94
C GLN A 381 13.93 -19.72 5.90
N LEU A 382 14.86 -18.86 6.36
CA LEU A 382 15.61 -17.97 5.50
C LEU A 382 17.02 -18.46 5.27
N TYR A 383 17.30 -18.98 4.08
CA TYR A 383 18.65 -19.33 3.65
C TYR A 383 19.38 -18.12 3.06
N VAL A 384 20.55 -17.79 3.62
CA VAL A 384 21.43 -16.71 3.14
C VAL A 384 22.86 -17.23 3.03
N PRO A 385 23.41 -17.45 1.81
CA PRO A 385 24.77 -17.91 1.63
C PRO A 385 25.80 -16.81 1.98
N TYR A 386 26.89 -17.20 2.66
CA TYR A 386 27.97 -16.26 3.01
C TYR A 386 29.00 -16.05 1.88
N LYS A 387 29.16 -17.04 1.00
CA LYS A 387 30.26 -17.10 0.03
C LYS A 387 29.86 -16.76 -1.42
N LEU A 388 28.63 -16.29 -1.65
CA LEU A 388 28.24 -15.89 -2.98
C LEU A 388 28.91 -14.55 -3.35
N PRO A 389 29.47 -14.38 -4.56
CA PRO A 389 29.99 -13.10 -5.01
C PRO A 389 28.93 -12.00 -4.98
N LEU A 390 29.35 -10.73 -4.91
CA LEU A 390 28.42 -9.58 -4.97
C LEU A 390 27.76 -9.49 -6.36
N PRO A 391 26.50 -9.03 -6.45
CA PRO A 391 25.77 -8.95 -7.72
C PRO A 391 26.47 -8.22 -8.87
N ASN A 392 27.36 -7.29 -8.55
CA ASN A 392 28.07 -6.47 -9.56
C ASN A 392 29.42 -7.07 -9.98
N THR A 393 29.73 -8.31 -9.61
CA THR A 393 30.99 -8.98 -9.97
C THR A 393 30.77 -9.94 -11.14
N PRO A 394 31.78 -10.16 -12.00
CA PRO A 394 31.67 -11.07 -13.14
C PRO A 394 31.33 -12.51 -12.75
N GLU A 395 31.82 -12.94 -11.57
CA GLU A 395 31.68 -14.30 -11.04
C GLU A 395 30.25 -14.54 -10.51
N PHE A 396 29.49 -13.49 -10.20
CA PHE A 396 28.16 -13.59 -9.58
C PHE A 396 27.21 -14.47 -10.38
N GLN A 397 27.15 -14.25 -11.69
CA GLN A 397 26.19 -14.94 -12.55
C GLN A 397 26.39 -16.47 -12.56
N GLY A 398 27.63 -16.91 -12.68
CA GLY A 398 27.96 -18.35 -12.65
C GLY A 398 27.64 -18.99 -11.29
N ALA A 399 28.02 -18.29 -10.21
CA ALA A 399 27.76 -18.73 -8.85
C ALA A 399 26.25 -18.74 -8.52
N LEU A 400 25.50 -17.74 -8.97
CA LEU A 400 24.05 -17.69 -8.82
C LEU A 400 23.37 -18.88 -9.52
N ILE A 401 23.70 -19.15 -10.77
CA ILE A 401 23.12 -20.27 -11.53
C ILE A 401 23.40 -21.60 -10.83
N HIS A 402 24.63 -21.81 -10.37
CA HIS A 402 24.98 -23.01 -9.62
C HIS A 402 24.15 -23.15 -8.34
N GLN A 403 24.00 -22.06 -7.59
CA GLN A 403 23.22 -22.07 -6.34
C GLN A 403 21.72 -22.30 -6.59
N VAL A 404 21.16 -21.67 -7.63
CA VAL A 404 19.76 -21.86 -8.05
C VAL A 404 19.51 -23.32 -8.44
N ARG A 405 20.39 -23.94 -9.24
CA ARG A 405 20.31 -25.36 -9.61
C ARG A 405 20.28 -26.25 -8.37
N THR A 406 21.21 -26.04 -7.43
CA THR A 406 21.28 -26.80 -6.19
C THR A 406 19.96 -26.71 -5.40
N LEU A 407 19.41 -25.50 -5.26
CA LEU A 407 18.14 -25.28 -4.55
C LEU A 407 16.95 -25.94 -5.26
N VAL A 408 16.87 -25.84 -6.59
CA VAL A 408 15.81 -26.48 -7.39
C VAL A 408 15.90 -28.01 -7.30
N CYS A 409 17.11 -28.59 -7.37
CA CYS A 409 17.29 -30.03 -7.20
C CYS A 409 16.88 -30.52 -5.81
N LEU A 410 17.23 -29.77 -4.75
CA LEU A 410 16.84 -30.11 -3.38
C LEU A 410 15.31 -29.95 -3.19
N SER A 411 14.70 -28.94 -3.74
CA SER A 411 13.23 -28.73 -3.65
C SER A 411 12.42 -29.77 -4.40
N ALA A 412 13.02 -30.45 -5.40
CA ALA A 412 12.34 -31.48 -6.18
C ALA A 412 12.04 -32.76 -5.39
N THR A 413 12.61 -32.92 -4.20
CA THR A 413 12.37 -34.08 -3.32
C THR A 413 10.96 -34.08 -2.70
N ALA A 414 10.25 -32.95 -2.76
CA ALA A 414 8.91 -32.81 -2.23
C ALA A 414 8.02 -31.94 -3.14
N PRO A 415 6.70 -32.18 -3.15
CA PRO A 415 5.77 -31.45 -3.99
C PRO A 415 5.68 -29.97 -3.60
N GLY A 416 5.49 -29.10 -4.57
CA GLY A 416 5.27 -27.67 -4.38
C GLY A 416 6.01 -26.79 -5.38
N MET A 417 5.45 -25.64 -5.64
CA MET A 417 5.96 -24.68 -6.61
C MET A 417 7.26 -24.02 -6.13
N THR A 418 8.22 -23.85 -7.05
CA THR A 418 9.42 -23.04 -6.85
C THR A 418 9.30 -21.73 -7.63
N VAL A 419 9.55 -20.61 -6.97
CA VAL A 419 9.57 -19.28 -7.60
C VAL A 419 10.97 -18.68 -7.52
N ILE A 420 11.45 -18.11 -8.63
CA ILE A 420 12.76 -17.47 -8.74
C ILE A 420 12.55 -16.02 -9.17
N LEU A 421 12.83 -15.08 -8.25
CA LEU A 421 12.69 -13.64 -8.51
C LEU A 421 14.01 -13.03 -8.97
N ILE A 422 14.00 -12.46 -10.17
CA ILE A 422 15.15 -11.82 -10.81
C ILE A 422 14.71 -10.48 -11.38
N GLY A 423 15.23 -9.37 -10.83
CA GLY A 423 14.88 -8.02 -11.30
C GLY A 423 15.59 -7.61 -12.60
N ASP A 424 16.76 -8.16 -12.87
CA ASP A 424 17.53 -7.90 -14.09
C ASP A 424 17.01 -8.73 -15.27
N VAL A 425 16.54 -8.06 -16.34
CA VAL A 425 15.90 -8.72 -17.49
C VAL A 425 16.86 -9.63 -18.25
N PRO A 426 18.10 -9.23 -18.60
CA PRO A 426 19.08 -10.10 -19.22
C PRO A 426 19.41 -11.33 -18.39
N LEU A 427 19.64 -11.16 -17.09
CA LEU A 427 19.91 -12.25 -16.17
C LEU A 427 18.72 -13.21 -16.05
N LYS A 428 17.49 -12.69 -15.96
CA LYS A 428 16.24 -13.47 -15.95
C LYS A 428 16.13 -14.35 -17.19
N ALA A 429 16.34 -13.79 -18.38
CA ALA A 429 16.29 -14.52 -19.63
C ALA A 429 17.34 -15.63 -19.70
N ARG A 430 18.56 -15.35 -19.25
CA ARG A 430 19.66 -16.33 -19.23
C ARG A 430 19.41 -17.48 -18.26
N VAL A 431 19.01 -17.17 -17.03
CA VAL A 431 18.66 -18.18 -16.04
C VAL A 431 17.50 -19.03 -16.54
N GLY A 432 16.49 -18.40 -17.16
CA GLY A 432 15.35 -19.09 -17.76
C GLY A 432 15.75 -20.08 -18.85
N ALA A 433 16.60 -19.68 -19.77
CA ALA A 433 17.08 -20.54 -20.84
C ALA A 433 17.88 -21.75 -20.31
N ILE A 434 18.75 -21.52 -19.32
CA ILE A 434 19.57 -22.58 -18.73
C ILE A 434 18.69 -23.57 -17.96
N LEU A 435 17.81 -23.10 -17.10
CA LEU A 435 16.95 -24.00 -16.32
C LEU A 435 15.94 -24.73 -17.22
N ALA A 436 15.42 -24.09 -18.27
CA ALA A 436 14.55 -24.76 -19.25
C ALA A 436 15.26 -25.90 -20.00
N SER A 437 16.56 -25.75 -20.30
CA SER A 437 17.34 -26.82 -20.94
C SER A 437 17.56 -28.02 -20.01
N GLU A 438 17.50 -27.84 -18.70
CA GLU A 438 17.75 -28.89 -17.69
C GLU A 438 16.46 -29.50 -17.12
N PHE A 439 15.45 -28.71 -16.88
CA PHE A 439 14.20 -29.11 -16.22
C PHE A 439 12.99 -29.14 -17.18
N GLY A 440 13.22 -28.82 -18.46
CA GLY A 440 12.22 -28.92 -19.53
C GLY A 440 10.98 -28.06 -19.32
N SER A 441 9.81 -28.62 -19.61
CA SER A 441 8.51 -27.92 -19.55
C SER A 441 8.07 -27.45 -18.17
N ARG A 442 8.72 -27.93 -17.11
CA ARG A 442 8.47 -27.46 -15.73
C ARG A 442 8.88 -26.01 -15.52
N VAL A 443 9.77 -25.46 -16.36
CA VAL A 443 10.27 -24.10 -16.24
C VAL A 443 9.44 -23.17 -17.09
N LEU A 444 8.81 -22.20 -16.45
CA LEU A 444 8.01 -21.16 -17.12
C LEU A 444 8.51 -19.78 -16.71
N VAL A 445 8.59 -18.88 -17.68
CA VAL A 445 8.98 -17.49 -17.45
C VAL A 445 7.74 -16.61 -17.57
N GLU A 446 7.36 -15.95 -16.49
CA GLU A 446 6.23 -15.00 -16.40
C GLU A 446 4.93 -15.56 -17.03
N LYS A 447 4.53 -16.75 -16.57
CA LYS A 447 3.25 -17.38 -16.93
C LYS A 447 2.52 -17.83 -15.67
N THR A 448 1.20 -17.78 -15.71
CA THR A 448 0.33 -18.14 -14.57
C THR A 448 -0.18 -19.58 -14.59
N CYS A 449 -0.14 -20.25 -15.75
CA CYS A 449 -0.53 -21.66 -15.88
C CYS A 449 0.67 -22.55 -15.54
N LEU A 450 0.78 -22.97 -14.28
CA LEU A 450 1.85 -23.79 -13.76
C LEU A 450 1.30 -25.13 -13.24
N ASP A 451 2.06 -26.19 -13.40
CA ASP A 451 1.86 -27.46 -12.70
C ASP A 451 2.21 -27.29 -11.22
N GLU A 452 1.69 -28.16 -10.35
CA GLU A 452 1.92 -28.14 -8.89
C GLU A 452 3.42 -28.12 -8.53
N ASN A 453 4.26 -28.76 -9.33
CA ASN A 453 5.72 -28.81 -9.17
C ASN A 453 6.46 -27.90 -10.17
N GLY A 454 5.80 -26.86 -10.65
CA GLY A 454 6.35 -25.91 -11.61
C GLY A 454 7.47 -25.05 -11.03
N ILE A 455 8.34 -24.56 -11.92
CA ILE A 455 9.41 -23.61 -11.62
C ILE A 455 9.08 -22.33 -12.34
N LEU A 456 8.65 -21.31 -11.60
CA LEU A 456 8.35 -19.99 -12.14
C LEU A 456 9.57 -19.07 -12.03
N ILE A 457 10.03 -18.54 -13.15
CA ILE A 457 11.03 -17.47 -13.19
C ILE A 457 10.32 -16.17 -13.47
N SER A 458 10.46 -15.19 -12.59
CA SER A 458 9.65 -13.99 -12.60
C SER A 458 10.47 -12.73 -12.29
N GLY A 459 10.04 -11.60 -12.85
CA GLY A 459 10.39 -10.27 -12.36
C GLY A 459 9.53 -9.89 -11.15
N TRP A 460 9.90 -8.82 -10.46
CA TRP A 460 9.20 -8.32 -9.27
C TRP A 460 7.78 -7.85 -9.58
N GLU A 461 7.58 -7.17 -10.71
CA GLU A 461 6.28 -6.65 -11.14
C GLU A 461 5.28 -7.78 -11.43
N PHE A 462 5.68 -8.74 -12.28
CA PHE A 462 4.84 -9.90 -12.59
C PHE A 462 4.46 -10.68 -11.32
N TRP A 463 5.41 -10.92 -10.42
CA TRP A 463 5.15 -11.60 -9.15
C TRP A 463 4.14 -10.84 -8.29
N ARG A 464 4.33 -9.53 -8.11
CA ARG A 464 3.43 -8.68 -7.33
C ARG A 464 1.98 -8.71 -7.86
N GLU A 465 1.81 -8.70 -9.19
CA GLU A 465 0.48 -8.70 -9.81
C GLU A 465 -0.21 -10.06 -9.75
N ASN A 466 0.55 -11.15 -9.79
CA ASN A 466 -0.01 -12.49 -9.97
C ASN A 466 0.10 -13.40 -8.72
N GLN A 467 0.82 -13.01 -7.67
CA GLN A 467 1.02 -13.84 -6.49
C GLN A 467 -0.28 -14.26 -5.77
N SER A 468 -1.37 -13.52 -5.95
CA SER A 468 -2.67 -13.84 -5.34
C SER A 468 -3.47 -14.92 -6.08
N VAL A 469 -3.12 -15.19 -7.33
CA VAL A 469 -3.77 -16.23 -8.17
C VAL A 469 -2.89 -17.46 -8.37
N LEU A 470 -1.62 -17.36 -8.03
CA LEU A 470 -0.66 -18.45 -8.05
C LEU A 470 -0.70 -19.24 -6.73
N PRO A 471 -0.40 -20.54 -6.76
CA PRO A 471 -0.21 -21.31 -5.53
C PRO A 471 0.89 -20.70 -4.66
N ALA A 472 0.76 -20.80 -3.35
CA ALA A 472 1.80 -20.37 -2.44
C ALA A 472 3.08 -21.21 -2.64
N PRO A 473 4.24 -20.60 -2.92
CA PRO A 473 5.45 -21.33 -3.22
C PRO A 473 6.01 -22.00 -1.97
N ARG A 474 6.52 -23.21 -2.14
CA ARG A 474 7.29 -23.90 -1.11
C ARG A 474 8.70 -23.33 -1.01
N LEU A 475 9.30 -22.98 -2.13
CA LEU A 475 10.61 -22.35 -2.23
C LEU A 475 10.53 -21.07 -3.03
N LEU A 476 10.93 -19.96 -2.39
CA LEU A 476 11.10 -18.67 -3.04
C LEU A 476 12.59 -18.31 -3.09
N ILE A 477 13.15 -18.22 -4.29
CA ILE A 477 14.54 -17.82 -4.51
C ILE A 477 14.56 -16.35 -4.94
N ILE A 478 15.22 -15.52 -4.17
CA ILE A 478 15.44 -14.10 -4.47
C ILE A 478 16.88 -13.93 -4.93
N ALA A 479 17.09 -13.73 -6.22
CA ALA A 479 18.43 -13.63 -6.81
C ALA A 479 19.19 -12.38 -6.38
N THR A 480 18.49 -11.23 -6.32
CA THR A 480 19.05 -9.94 -5.92
C THR A 480 18.00 -9.15 -5.15
N LEU A 481 18.46 -8.28 -4.24
CA LEU A 481 17.59 -7.35 -3.53
C LEU A 481 16.84 -6.44 -4.51
N PRO A 482 15.53 -6.14 -4.27
CA PRO A 482 14.71 -5.28 -5.12
C PRO A 482 15.00 -3.78 -4.92
N LEU A 483 16.26 -3.42 -4.88
CA LEU A 483 16.65 -2.01 -4.82
C LEU A 483 16.29 -1.35 -6.15
N PRO A 484 15.53 -0.23 -6.15
CA PRO A 484 15.22 0.49 -7.38
C PRO A 484 16.50 0.87 -8.14
N SER A 485 16.55 0.59 -9.44
CA SER A 485 17.73 0.85 -10.26
C SER A 485 17.92 2.34 -10.50
N LEU A 486 19.13 2.84 -10.31
CA LEU A 486 19.52 4.21 -10.66
C LEU A 486 19.59 4.45 -12.17
N GLU A 487 19.58 3.40 -12.98
CA GLU A 487 19.48 3.49 -14.43
C GLU A 487 18.07 3.88 -14.90
N ASN A 488 17.07 3.66 -14.03
CA ASN A 488 15.73 4.16 -14.28
C ASN A 488 15.70 5.69 -14.10
N PRO A 489 15.39 6.47 -15.15
CA PRO A 489 15.41 7.92 -15.08
C PRO A 489 14.50 8.50 -13.99
N LEU A 490 13.35 7.88 -13.72
CA LEU A 490 12.44 8.34 -12.66
C LEU A 490 13.03 8.13 -11.26
N VAL A 491 13.72 7.03 -11.05
CA VAL A 491 14.45 6.78 -9.80
C VAL A 491 15.62 7.75 -9.67
N ALA A 492 16.40 7.93 -10.73
CA ALA A 492 17.51 8.89 -10.75
C ALA A 492 17.05 10.32 -10.46
N GLY A 493 15.93 10.73 -11.04
CA GLY A 493 15.33 12.05 -10.80
C GLY A 493 14.93 12.26 -9.33
N ARG A 494 14.29 11.27 -8.71
CA ARG A 494 13.96 11.32 -7.27
C ARG A 494 15.22 11.34 -6.40
N VAL A 495 16.22 10.52 -6.72
CA VAL A 495 17.51 10.52 -6.01
C VAL A 495 18.22 11.87 -6.14
N ALA A 496 18.18 12.50 -7.32
CA ALA A 496 18.73 13.83 -7.52
C ALA A 496 18.03 14.89 -6.65
N HIS A 497 16.72 14.77 -6.45
CA HIS A 497 15.96 15.63 -5.53
C HIS A 497 16.46 15.49 -4.08
N TYR A 498 16.54 14.27 -3.54
CA TYR A 498 17.07 14.02 -2.19
C TYR A 498 18.50 14.53 -2.03
N LYS A 499 19.35 14.33 -3.04
CA LYS A 499 20.74 14.85 -3.02
C LYS A 499 20.78 16.37 -2.96
N ARG A 500 19.94 17.08 -3.73
CA ARG A 500 19.84 18.55 -3.69
C ARG A 500 19.41 19.06 -2.32
N SER A 501 18.51 18.31 -1.66
CA SER A 501 18.03 18.62 -0.31
C SER A 501 18.98 18.12 0.79
N HIS A 502 20.20 17.64 0.45
CA HIS A 502 21.18 17.08 1.39
C HIS A 502 20.62 15.95 2.28
N GLN A 503 19.69 15.16 1.76
CA GLN A 503 19.04 14.06 2.47
C GLN A 503 19.63 12.70 2.06
N ASP A 504 19.56 11.72 2.96
CA ASP A 504 20.00 10.34 2.68
C ASP A 504 18.98 9.63 1.78
N TRP A 505 19.15 9.79 0.47
CA TRP A 505 18.30 9.21 -0.55
C TRP A 505 18.21 7.68 -0.47
N PHE A 506 19.29 7.02 0.01
CA PHE A 506 19.30 5.57 0.12
C PHE A 506 18.35 5.09 1.23
N ARG A 507 18.53 5.64 2.44
CA ARG A 507 17.72 5.29 3.61
C ARG A 507 16.29 5.83 3.56
N LEU A 508 16.12 6.99 2.93
CA LEU A 508 14.80 7.61 2.85
C LEU A 508 13.96 7.16 1.65
N TYR A 509 14.56 6.55 0.62
CA TYR A 509 13.84 6.18 -0.59
C TYR A 509 14.09 4.74 -1.04
N LEU A 510 15.35 4.35 -1.39
CA LEU A 510 15.60 3.06 -2.01
C LEU A 510 15.41 1.89 -1.04
N LEU A 511 15.93 2.00 0.16
CA LEU A 511 15.89 0.92 1.16
C LEU A 511 14.46 0.63 1.65
N PRO A 512 13.64 1.62 2.04
CA PRO A 512 12.25 1.37 2.41
C PRO A 512 11.43 0.72 1.30
N LYS A 513 11.63 1.16 0.04
CA LYS A 513 10.94 0.57 -1.11
C LYS A 513 11.36 -0.89 -1.32
N ALA A 514 12.64 -1.20 -1.18
CA ALA A 514 13.13 -2.57 -1.26
C ALA A 514 12.61 -3.47 -0.12
N MET A 515 12.58 -2.97 1.11
CA MET A 515 12.03 -3.71 2.25
C MET A 515 10.54 -4.03 2.09
N ASN A 516 9.76 -3.06 1.64
CA ASN A 516 8.33 -3.26 1.37
C ASN A 516 8.13 -4.32 0.28
N GLU A 517 8.86 -4.25 -0.84
CA GLU A 517 8.77 -5.23 -1.92
C GLU A 517 9.17 -6.64 -1.47
N LEU A 518 10.23 -6.76 -0.65
CA LEU A 518 10.63 -8.05 -0.06
C LEU A 518 9.54 -8.65 0.83
N GLN A 519 8.96 -7.84 1.72
CA GLN A 519 7.91 -8.31 2.62
C GLN A 519 6.67 -8.79 1.85
N ARG A 520 6.28 -8.08 0.80
CA ARG A 520 5.18 -8.48 -0.08
C ARG A 520 5.49 -9.78 -0.81
N ALA A 521 6.70 -9.90 -1.35
CA ALA A 521 7.10 -11.06 -2.13
C ALA A 521 7.12 -12.35 -1.31
N ILE A 522 7.50 -12.28 -0.03
CA ILE A 522 7.56 -13.44 0.86
C ILE A 522 6.23 -13.76 1.53
N ALA A 523 5.24 -12.90 1.44
CA ALA A 523 3.96 -13.07 2.12
C ALA A 523 3.27 -14.41 1.81
N PRO A 524 3.21 -14.91 0.54
CA PRO A 524 2.65 -16.22 0.23
C PRO A 524 3.42 -17.38 0.86
N VAL A 525 4.76 -17.25 0.97
CA VAL A 525 5.62 -18.30 1.54
C VAL A 525 5.36 -18.49 3.03
N ARG A 526 5.01 -17.40 3.73
CA ARG A 526 4.68 -17.45 5.17
C ARG A 526 3.49 -18.34 5.48
N GLU A 527 2.53 -18.43 4.58
CA GLU A 527 1.33 -19.26 4.78
C GLU A 527 1.62 -20.74 4.87
N ASN A 528 2.63 -21.18 4.12
CA ASN A 528 3.04 -22.59 4.07
C ASN A 528 4.30 -22.86 4.90
N GLN A 529 4.76 -21.88 5.71
CA GLN A 529 6.03 -21.96 6.44
C GLN A 529 7.19 -22.39 5.54
N GLY A 530 7.17 -21.91 4.29
CA GLY A 530 8.10 -22.32 3.26
C GLY A 530 9.50 -21.75 3.43
N ILE A 531 10.35 -22.05 2.46
CA ILE A 531 11.75 -21.65 2.44
C ILE A 531 11.93 -20.43 1.54
N VAL A 532 12.66 -19.44 2.05
CA VAL A 532 13.13 -18.28 1.27
C VAL A 532 14.64 -18.36 1.14
N ALA A 533 15.16 -18.40 -0.07
CA ALA A 533 16.59 -18.32 -0.35
C ALA A 533 16.93 -16.91 -0.87
N LEU A 534 17.61 -16.11 -0.06
CA LEU A 534 18.06 -14.77 -0.43
C LEU A 534 19.53 -14.82 -0.86
N LEU A 535 19.75 -14.82 -2.19
CA LEU A 535 21.07 -15.03 -2.81
C LEU A 535 21.87 -13.74 -3.02
N ASP A 536 21.59 -12.73 -2.24
CA ASP A 536 22.26 -11.42 -2.30
C ASP A 536 23.06 -11.17 -1.04
N THR A 537 24.37 -11.36 -1.13
CA THR A 537 25.28 -11.22 0.02
C THR A 537 25.44 -9.79 0.52
N ARG A 538 24.87 -8.79 -0.17
CA ARG A 538 24.79 -7.41 0.36
C ARG A 538 24.03 -7.38 1.69
N VAL A 539 23.11 -8.31 1.91
CA VAL A 539 22.36 -8.45 3.17
C VAL A 539 23.24 -8.82 4.37
N VAL A 540 24.40 -9.42 4.10
CA VAL A 540 25.38 -9.82 5.14
C VAL A 540 26.52 -8.82 5.22
N ASN A 541 26.94 -8.26 4.07
CA ASN A 541 28.17 -7.50 3.93
C ASN A 541 27.99 -5.97 4.00
N ARG A 542 26.73 -5.48 4.07
CA ARG A 542 26.43 -4.05 4.10
C ARG A 542 25.76 -3.65 5.41
N SER A 543 25.99 -2.41 5.85
CA SER A 543 25.46 -1.87 7.11
C SER A 543 23.92 -1.87 7.21
N TYR A 544 23.21 -1.84 6.09
CA TYR A 544 21.75 -1.89 6.04
C TYR A 544 21.17 -3.32 6.07
N GLY A 545 22.02 -4.34 6.00
CA GLY A 545 21.58 -5.73 5.95
C GLY A 545 20.79 -6.17 7.18
N ALA A 546 21.18 -5.71 8.37
CA ALA A 546 20.44 -5.98 9.60
C ALA A 546 18.99 -5.43 9.55
N GLN A 547 18.78 -4.27 8.94
CA GLN A 547 17.45 -3.68 8.76
C GLN A 547 16.58 -4.54 7.83
N ILE A 548 17.16 -5.04 6.72
CA ILE A 548 16.46 -5.94 5.81
C ILE A 548 16.08 -7.23 6.53
N LEU A 549 17.01 -7.88 7.25
CA LEU A 549 16.72 -9.11 8.00
C LEU A 549 15.65 -8.90 9.07
N SER A 550 15.71 -7.79 9.80
CA SER A 550 14.70 -7.43 10.79
C SER A 550 13.32 -7.25 10.15
N SER A 551 13.23 -6.65 8.96
CA SER A 551 11.96 -6.47 8.25
C SER A 551 11.33 -7.79 7.78
N LEU A 552 12.12 -8.86 7.65
CA LEU A 552 11.66 -10.19 7.26
C LEU A 552 11.27 -11.08 8.46
N SER A 553 11.38 -10.60 9.69
CA SER A 553 10.98 -11.36 10.89
C SER A 553 9.44 -11.60 10.90
N PRO A 554 8.96 -12.74 11.48
CA PRO A 554 9.71 -13.81 12.14
C PRO A 554 10.38 -14.75 11.12
N LEU A 555 11.62 -15.16 11.41
CA LEU A 555 12.39 -16.05 10.55
C LEU A 555 13.39 -16.91 11.36
N ALA A 556 13.68 -18.11 10.84
CA ALA A 556 14.82 -18.92 11.23
C ALA A 556 15.90 -18.80 10.15
N ARG A 557 17.05 -18.22 10.52
CA ARG A 557 18.14 -18.00 9.56
C ARG A 557 19.04 -19.22 9.44
N LEU A 558 19.26 -19.64 8.20
CA LEU A 558 20.13 -20.76 7.84
C LEU A 558 21.28 -20.27 6.95
N ASN A 559 22.45 -20.84 7.12
CA ASN A 559 23.64 -20.55 6.30
C ASN A 559 24.16 -21.77 5.54
N TYR A 560 23.53 -22.91 5.71
CA TYR A 560 23.79 -24.16 5.01
C TYR A 560 22.48 -24.74 4.45
N LEU A 561 22.61 -25.60 3.46
CA LEU A 561 21.49 -26.30 2.85
C LEU A 561 21.49 -27.74 3.40
N ASP A 562 20.42 -28.11 4.07
CA ASP A 562 20.15 -29.45 4.52
C ASP A 562 19.00 -30.04 3.69
N PRO A 563 19.13 -31.20 3.06
CA PRO A 563 18.02 -31.84 2.36
C PRO A 563 16.79 -32.08 3.24
N SER A 564 16.95 -32.25 4.54
CA SER A 564 15.84 -32.40 5.49
C SER A 564 14.90 -31.19 5.55
N LEU A 565 15.36 -29.98 5.18
CA LEU A 565 14.53 -28.80 5.08
C LEU A 565 13.40 -28.92 4.04
N PHE A 566 13.61 -29.81 3.07
CA PHE A 566 12.66 -30.08 1.98
C PHE A 566 11.87 -31.38 2.19
N SER A 567 12.19 -32.21 3.21
CA SER A 567 11.39 -33.35 3.55
C SER A 567 10.11 -32.94 4.27
N THR A 568 8.99 -33.53 3.92
CA THR A 568 7.75 -33.39 4.69
C THR A 568 7.89 -34.20 5.99
N ASN A 569 7.73 -33.56 7.14
CA ASN A 569 7.55 -34.26 8.42
C ASN A 569 6.21 -35.01 8.39
N ASN A 570 6.20 -36.21 7.82
CA ASN A 570 5.12 -37.17 7.95
C ASN A 570 5.37 -38.06 9.18
N GLU A 571 5.64 -37.48 10.35
CA GLU A 571 5.78 -38.26 11.60
C GLU A 571 4.51 -38.27 12.47
N ASP A 572 3.42 -37.61 12.07
CA ASP A 572 2.20 -37.56 12.89
C ASP A 572 1.11 -38.59 12.53
N ASP A 573 1.36 -39.55 11.60
CA ASP A 573 0.38 -40.61 11.25
C ASP A 573 0.78 -42.03 11.69
N ALA A 574 1.73 -42.15 12.61
CA ALA A 574 2.09 -43.47 13.17
C ALA A 574 2.08 -43.42 14.71
N GLY A 575 0.88 -43.30 15.28
CA GLY A 575 0.68 -43.39 16.72
C GLY A 575 -0.76 -43.71 17.07
#